data_61a6bfc2f931d69fdf20b217d43f8fca
#
_entry.id   61a6bfc2f931d69fdf20b217d43f8fca
#
_cell.length_a   1.000
_cell.length_b   1.000
_cell.length_c   1.000
_cell.angle_alpha   90.00
_cell.angle_beta   90.00
_cell.angle_gamma   90.00
#
_symmetry.space_group_name_H-M   'P 1'
#
loop_
_entity.id
_entity.type
_entity.pdbx_description
1 polymer ?
#
loop_
_entity_poly.entity_id
_entity_poly.type
_entity_poly.pdbx_seq_one_letter_code
_entity_poly.pdbx_strand_id
1 'polypeptide(L)' 'MIPSEEIQRRIVELEVEHRDLDAVIDLLTKDILHDELQLRRLKKRKLQLKDHITLLKMQLIPDIPA' A
#
# COMPACT_ATOMS: atom_id res chain seq x y z
N MET A 1 -14.20 9.19 -16.38
CA MET A 1 -12.79 8.82 -16.65
C MET A 1 -11.88 9.60 -15.73
N ILE A 2 -11.06 8.93 -14.96
CA ILE A 2 -10.14 9.59 -14.02
C ILE A 2 -8.88 9.99 -14.79
N PRO A 3 -8.46 11.27 -14.71
CA PRO A 3 -7.23 11.70 -15.38
C PRO A 3 -6.01 10.92 -14.87
N SER A 4 -5.08 10.64 -15.75
CA SER A 4 -3.88 9.88 -15.37
C SER A 4 -3.06 10.59 -14.31
N GLU A 5 -3.08 11.92 -14.29
CA GLU A 5 -2.39 12.71 -13.26
C GLU A 5 -2.95 12.45 -11.87
N GLU A 6 -4.28 12.32 -11.75
CA GLU A 6 -4.92 11.98 -10.49
C GLU A 6 -4.57 10.58 -10.04
N ILE A 7 -4.55 9.64 -10.97
CA ILE A 7 -4.17 8.26 -10.67
C ILE A 7 -2.72 8.21 -10.18
N GLN A 8 -1.82 8.92 -10.85
CA GLN A 8 -0.40 8.98 -10.45
C GLN A 8 -0.24 9.58 -9.06
N ARG A 9 -0.97 10.66 -8.77
CA ARG A 9 -0.94 11.29 -7.44
C ARG A 9 -1.42 10.31 -6.37
N ARG A 10 -2.51 9.61 -6.66
CA ARG A 10 -3.06 8.65 -5.72
C ARG A 10 -2.08 7.50 -5.46
N ILE A 11 -1.40 7.04 -6.50
CA ILE A 11 -0.38 6.00 -6.37
C ILE A 11 0.73 6.46 -5.43
N VAL A 12 1.23 7.70 -5.62
CA VAL A 12 2.29 8.26 -4.78
C VAL A 12 1.83 8.33 -3.32
N GLU A 13 0.61 8.81 -3.08
CA GLU A 13 0.05 8.88 -1.72
C GLU A 13 0.00 7.51 -1.06
N LEU A 14 -0.47 6.51 -1.80
CA LEU A 14 -0.58 5.14 -1.30
C LEU A 14 0.80 4.50 -1.08
N GLU A 15 1.77 4.80 -1.94
CA GLU A 15 3.13 4.30 -1.77
C GLU A 15 3.80 4.87 -0.52
N VAL A 16 3.57 6.15 -0.23
CA VAL A 16 4.05 6.78 1.01
C VAL A 16 3.40 6.10 2.21
N GLU A 17 2.09 5.93 2.17
CA GLU A 17 1.36 5.25 3.24
C GLU A 17 1.86 3.83 3.46
N HIS A 18 2.11 3.11 2.38
CA HIS A 18 2.64 1.75 2.43
C HIS A 18 4.04 1.72 3.08
N ARG A 19 4.90 2.66 2.71
CA ARG A 19 6.23 2.78 3.29
C ARG A 19 6.19 3.08 4.78
N ASP A 20 5.35 4.04 5.18
CA ASP A 20 5.20 4.42 6.58
C ASP A 20 4.68 3.25 7.41
N LEU A 21 3.71 2.54 6.87
CA LEU A 21 3.14 1.38 7.53
C LEU A 21 4.16 0.25 7.67
N ASP A 22 4.97 0.03 6.65
CA ASP A 22 6.03 -0.97 6.68
C ASP A 22 7.05 -0.66 7.78
N ALA A 23 7.41 0.62 7.94
CA ALA A 23 8.32 1.06 9.01
C ALA A 23 7.72 0.82 10.40
N VAL A 24 6.43 1.10 10.58
CA VAL A 24 5.73 0.86 11.84
C VAL A 24 5.68 -0.63 12.15
N ILE A 25 5.37 -1.46 11.17
CA ILE A 25 5.34 -2.92 11.33
C ILE A 25 6.71 -3.43 11.76
N ASP A 26 7.77 -2.93 11.14
CA ASP A 26 9.13 -3.33 11.46
C ASP A 26 9.48 -2.99 12.91
N LEU A 27 9.15 -1.78 13.36
CA LEU A 27 9.36 -1.37 14.74
C LEU A 27 8.59 -2.22 15.74
N LEU A 28 7.31 -2.49 15.45
CA LEU A 28 6.48 -3.30 16.32
C LEU A 28 6.96 -4.74 16.40
N THR A 29 7.48 -5.27 15.30
CA THR A 29 7.98 -6.64 15.26
C THR A 29 9.21 -6.82 16.14
N LYS A 30 9.99 -5.76 16.33
CA LYS A 30 11.19 -5.79 17.19
C LYS A 30 10.86 -5.67 18.68
N ASP A 31 9.66 -5.23 19.01
CA ASP A 31 9.23 -5.09 20.39
C ASP A 31 8.79 -6.45 20.94
N ILE A 32 9.40 -6.86 22.06
CA ILE A 32 9.09 -8.14 22.70
C ILE A 32 7.65 -8.16 23.21
N LEU A 33 7.11 -7.02 23.58
CA LEU A 33 5.76 -6.89 24.12
C LEU A 33 4.74 -6.42 23.07
N HIS A 34 5.03 -6.62 21.80
CA HIS A 34 4.13 -6.14 20.76
C HIS A 34 2.76 -6.85 20.81
N ASP A 35 1.73 -6.11 20.44
CA ASP A 35 0.37 -6.63 20.32
C ASP A 35 0.23 -7.35 18.97
N GLU A 36 0.09 -8.66 19.02
CA GLU A 36 -0.05 -9.47 17.81
C GLU A 36 -1.29 -9.13 16.99
N LEU A 37 -2.38 -8.76 17.67
CA LEU A 37 -3.60 -8.37 16.98
C LEU A 37 -3.40 -7.08 16.20
N GLN A 38 -2.74 -6.10 16.81
CA GLN A 38 -2.39 -4.85 16.15
C GLN A 38 -1.49 -5.11 14.94
N LEU A 39 -0.49 -5.96 15.12
CA LEU A 39 0.44 -6.31 14.06
C LEU A 39 -0.29 -6.96 12.86
N ARG A 40 -1.23 -7.85 13.13
CA ARG A 40 -2.05 -8.47 12.08
C ARG A 40 -2.86 -7.44 11.31
N ARG A 41 -3.47 -6.50 12.03
CA ARG A 41 -4.27 -5.44 11.41
C ARG A 41 -3.41 -4.57 10.51
N LEU A 42 -2.22 -4.21 10.96
CA LEU A 42 -1.28 -3.41 10.18
C LEU A 42 -0.80 -4.15 8.94
N LYS A 43 -0.48 -5.44 9.07
CA LYS A 43 -0.07 -6.27 7.92
C LYS A 43 -1.19 -6.41 6.91
N LYS A 44 -2.42 -6.56 7.37
CA LYS A 44 -3.59 -6.63 6.49
C LYS A 44 -3.76 -5.31 5.74
N ARG A 45 -3.63 -4.19 6.44
CA ARG A 45 -3.71 -2.87 5.81
C ARG A 45 -2.62 -2.69 4.75
N LYS A 46 -1.41 -3.14 5.04
CA LYS A 46 -0.29 -3.10 4.10
C LYS A 46 -0.61 -3.86 2.82
N LEU A 47 -1.17 -5.05 2.94
CA LEU A 47 -1.57 -5.86 1.78
C LEU A 47 -2.67 -5.17 0.97
N GLN A 48 -3.64 -4.56 1.63
CA GLN A 48 -4.69 -3.81 0.96
C GLN A 48 -4.13 -2.62 0.19
N LEU A 49 -3.18 -1.90 0.77
CA LEU A 49 -2.52 -0.78 0.09
C LEU A 49 -1.77 -1.24 -1.14
N LYS A 50 -1.01 -2.32 -1.03
CA LYS A 50 -0.26 -2.87 -2.15
C LYS A 50 -1.19 -3.28 -3.29
N ASP A 51 -2.30 -3.92 -2.95
CA ASP A 51 -3.32 -4.34 -3.91
C ASP A 51 -3.91 -3.14 -4.63
N HIS A 52 -4.25 -2.10 -3.88
CA HIS A 52 -4.82 -0.88 -4.42
C HIS A 52 -3.84 -0.17 -5.36
N ILE A 53 -2.57 -0.10 -4.96
CA ILE A 53 -1.51 0.47 -5.80
C ILE A 53 -1.41 -0.29 -7.12
N THR A 54 -1.42 -1.61 -7.06
CA THR A 54 -1.34 -2.46 -8.25
C THR A 54 -2.52 -2.20 -9.19
N LEU A 55 -3.74 -2.12 -8.65
CA LEU A 55 -4.93 -1.85 -9.43
C LEU A 55 -4.86 -0.48 -10.12
N LEU A 56 -4.39 0.53 -9.40
CA LEU A 56 -4.24 1.87 -9.98
C LEU A 56 -3.17 1.90 -11.06
N LYS A 57 -2.07 1.20 -10.87
CA LYS A 57 -1.02 1.10 -11.90
C LYS A 57 -1.55 0.43 -13.16
N MET A 58 -2.40 -0.57 -13.02
CA MET A 58 -3.03 -1.22 -14.16
C MET A 58 -3.92 -0.27 -14.95
N GLN A 59 -4.53 0.70 -14.29
CA GLN A 59 -5.34 1.70 -14.97
C GLN A 59 -4.51 2.69 -15.79
N LEU A 60 -3.24 2.88 -15.45
CA LEU A 60 -2.34 3.74 -16.19
C LEU A 60 -1.80 3.10 -17.47
N ILE A 61 -1.89 1.77 -17.58
CA ILE A 61 -1.43 1.02 -18.75
C ILE A 61 -2.66 0.58 -19.51
N PRO A 62 -3.15 1.39 -20.49
CA PRO A 62 -4.44 1.15 -21.14
C PRO A 62 -4.46 -0.08 -22.03
N ASP A 63 -3.34 -0.47 -22.61
CA ASP A 63 -3.27 -1.60 -23.52
C ASP A 63 -2.14 -2.53 -23.14
N ILE A 64 -2.50 -3.60 -22.45
CA ILE A 64 -1.54 -4.66 -22.23
C ILE A 64 -1.73 -5.67 -23.36
N PRO A 65 -0.81 -5.76 -24.31
CA PRO A 65 -0.92 -6.77 -25.35
C PRO A 65 -0.86 -8.14 -24.68
N ALA A 66 -1.84 -8.93 -25.01
CA ALA A 66 -1.94 -10.27 -24.48
C ALA A 66 -0.75 -11.12 -24.90
#